data_4f15953b0178847722680c5a992b12d5
#
_entry.id   4f15953b0178847722680c5a992b12d5
#
_cell.length_a   1.000
_cell.length_b   1.000
_cell.length_c   1.000
_cell.angle_alpha   90.00
_cell.angle_beta   90.00
_cell.angle_gamma   90.00
#
_symmetry.space_group_name_H-M   'P 1'
#
loop_
_entity.id
_entity.type
_entity.pdbx_description
1 polymer ?
#
loop_
_entity_poly.entity_id
_entity_poly.type
_entity_poly.pdbx_seq_one_letter_code
_entity_poly.pdbx_strand_id
1 'polypeptide(L)'
;MRRALILIGVAAFLAIGATMTRADDYVLTIKDHRFTPTEIKIPANKRVQITVVNDDPTPEEFESHEMKVEKVIPGKSKGVVRVGPLKPGRYPFFGEFHEATAKGTLIAE
;
A
#
# COMPACT_ATOMS: atom_id res chain seq x y z
N MET A 1 5.18 -38.72 -35.54
CA MET A 1 5.16 -38.25 -35.15
C MET A 1 4.89 -37.73 -34.19
N ARG A 2 4.72 -37.48 -33.92
CA ARG A 2 4.44 -37.00 -33.23
C ARG A 2 4.65 -36.28 -32.39
N ARG A 3 4.74 -36.02 -32.25
CA ARG A 3 4.95 -35.37 -31.54
C ARG A 3 4.74 -34.49 -30.90
N ALA A 4 4.54 -34.19 -30.83
CA ALA A 4 4.46 -33.39 -30.33
C ALA A 4 4.23 -32.86 -29.43
N LEU A 5 4.07 -32.73 -29.23
CA LEU A 5 3.81 -32.12 -28.63
C LEU A 5 3.87 -31.52 -27.64
N ILE A 6 4.09 -31.54 -27.56
CA ILE A 6 4.21 -31.01 -26.83
C ILE A 6 4.27 -30.13 -26.17
N LEU A 7 4.40 -29.95 -26.18
CA LEU A 7 4.58 -29.01 -25.71
C LEU A 7 4.10 -28.35 -25.01
N ILE A 8 3.85 -28.08 -25.04
CA ILE A 8 3.34 -27.42 -24.62
C ILE A 8 3.20 -27.25 -23.44
N GLY A 9 3.05 -27.58 -23.08
CA GLY A 9 2.77 -27.48 -21.98
C GLY A 9 3.40 -26.53 -21.40
N VAL A 10 4.04 -26.42 -21.63
CA VAL A 10 4.75 -25.59 -21.30
C VAL A 10 4.24 -24.52 -20.91
N ALA A 11 3.98 -24.20 -21.57
CA ALA A 11 3.48 -23.05 -21.47
C ALA A 11 2.93 -22.89 -20.22
N ALA A 12 2.41 -23.61 -20.01
CA ALA A 12 1.78 -23.53 -18.91
C ALA A 12 2.44 -22.78 -17.87
N PHE A 13 3.23 -23.18 -17.47
CA PHE A 13 3.76 -22.66 -16.46
C PHE A 13 3.97 -21.32 -16.45
N LEU A 14 4.01 -20.99 -17.36
CA LEU A 14 4.22 -19.79 -17.49
C LEU A 14 3.29 -19.09 -16.68
N ALA A 15 2.32 -19.43 -16.73
CA ALA A 15 1.34 -18.80 -16.06
C ALA A 15 1.86 -18.43 -14.76
N ILE A 16 2.68 -19.12 -14.35
CA ILE A 16 3.23 -18.87 -13.23
C ILE A 16 3.71 -17.58 -13.05
N GLY A 17 4.45 -17.20 -13.84
CA GLY A 17 5.01 -15.95 -13.68
C GLY A 17 4.00 -14.94 -13.36
N ALA A 18 2.94 -15.10 -13.92
CA ALA A 18 1.93 -14.12 -13.76
C ALA A 18 1.55 -13.89 -12.35
N THR A 19 1.81 -14.76 -11.53
CA THR A 19 1.36 -14.60 -10.23
C THR A 19 2.19 -13.73 -9.41
N MET A 20 3.04 -12.98 -10.02
CA MET A 20 3.84 -12.16 -9.24
C MET A 20 3.08 -11.11 -8.59
N THR A 21 2.90 -11.16 -7.32
CA THR A 21 2.32 -10.10 -6.54
C THR A 21 3.44 -9.41 -5.83
N ARG A 22 3.49 -8.14 -5.94
CA ARG A 22 4.55 -7.41 -5.33
C ARG A 22 4.27 -7.33 -3.86
N ALA A 23 5.20 -7.73 -3.07
CA ALA A 23 5.02 -7.72 -1.64
C ALA A 23 4.92 -6.31 -1.07
N ASP A 24 5.38 -5.33 -1.82
CA ASP A 24 5.34 -3.96 -1.34
C ASP A 24 4.22 -3.13 -1.97
N ASP A 25 3.25 -3.79 -2.56
CA ASP A 25 2.11 -3.08 -3.13
C ASP A 25 0.98 -3.02 -2.10
N TYR A 26 0.88 -1.90 -1.43
CA TYR A 26 -0.13 -1.70 -0.41
C TYR A 26 -0.98 -0.50 -0.80
N VAL A 27 -2.26 -0.53 -0.43
CA VAL A 27 -3.18 0.54 -0.78
C VAL A 27 -3.98 0.97 0.44
N LEU A 28 -4.03 2.27 0.66
CA LEU A 28 -4.92 2.87 1.65
C LEU A 28 -5.88 3.77 0.89
N THR A 29 -7.14 3.75 1.28
CA THR A 29 -8.14 4.63 0.66
C THR A 29 -8.62 5.63 1.69
N ILE A 30 -8.80 6.88 1.28
CA ILE A 30 -9.40 7.92 2.10
C ILE A 30 -10.80 8.14 1.55
N LYS A 31 -11.80 7.99 2.39
CA LYS A 31 -13.17 8.24 2.02
C LYS A 31 -13.93 8.73 3.25
N ASP A 32 -14.70 9.79 3.10
CA ASP A 32 -15.43 10.41 4.19
C ASP A 32 -14.48 10.74 5.35
N HIS A 33 -13.28 11.21 5.00
CA HIS A 33 -12.24 11.61 5.93
C HIS A 33 -11.82 10.48 6.86
N ARG A 34 -11.78 9.25 6.35
CA ARG A 34 -11.34 8.08 7.10
C ARG A 34 -10.46 7.21 6.23
N PHE A 35 -9.55 6.51 6.86
CA PHE A 35 -8.69 5.58 6.14
C PHE A 35 -9.31 4.18 6.13
N THR A 36 -9.18 3.49 5.02
CA THR A 36 -9.55 2.08 4.90
C THR A 36 -8.41 1.35 4.19
N PRO A 37 -7.86 0.33 4.77
CA PRO A 37 -8.13 -0.20 6.10
C PRO A 37 -7.54 0.70 7.18
N THR A 38 -7.95 0.52 8.43
CA THR A 38 -7.38 1.29 9.52
C THR A 38 -6.09 0.69 10.02
N GLU A 39 -5.82 -0.56 9.69
CA GLU A 39 -4.55 -1.19 10.01
C GLU A 39 -3.96 -1.80 8.75
N ILE A 40 -2.69 -1.56 8.51
CA ILE A 40 -2.03 -2.11 7.36
C ILE A 40 -0.74 -2.78 7.81
N LYS A 41 -0.54 -4.02 7.41
CA LYS A 41 0.64 -4.79 7.80
C LYS A 41 1.66 -4.80 6.69
N ILE A 42 2.90 -4.53 7.04
CA ILE A 42 4.00 -4.57 6.09
C ILE A 42 5.15 -5.35 6.68
N PRO A 43 6.06 -5.83 5.85
CA PRO A 43 7.24 -6.51 6.38
C PRO A 43 8.17 -5.52 7.10
N ALA A 44 8.70 -5.93 8.23
CA ALA A 44 9.66 -5.12 8.97
C ALA A 44 11.00 -5.12 8.25
N ASN A 45 11.79 -4.11 8.52
CA ASN A 45 13.16 -4.01 8.04
C ASN A 45 13.28 -3.98 6.51
N LYS A 46 12.25 -3.48 5.87
CA LYS A 46 12.22 -3.42 4.42
C LYS A 46 11.49 -2.13 4.00
N ARG A 47 11.99 -1.50 2.96
CA ARG A 47 11.31 -0.32 2.44
C ARG A 47 10.12 -0.77 1.62
N VAL A 48 8.98 -0.15 1.82
CA VAL A 48 7.78 -0.49 1.07
C VAL A 48 7.11 0.76 0.53
N GLN A 49 6.24 0.59 -0.42
CA GLN A 49 5.54 1.66 -1.08
C GLN A 49 4.04 1.50 -0.83
N ILE A 50 3.41 2.56 -0.39
CA ILE A 50 1.98 2.54 -0.12
C ILE A 50 1.33 3.55 -1.05
N THR A 51 0.33 3.12 -1.79
CA THR A 51 -0.45 4.03 -2.61
C THR A 51 -1.63 4.50 -1.77
N VAL A 52 -1.77 5.81 -1.65
CA VAL A 52 -2.89 6.39 -0.90
C VAL A 52 -3.86 6.98 -1.92
N VAL A 53 -5.07 6.44 -1.95
CA VAL A 53 -6.10 6.88 -2.89
C VAL A 53 -7.08 7.75 -2.15
N ASN A 54 -7.19 9.01 -2.55
CA ASN A 54 -8.12 9.93 -1.91
C ASN A 54 -9.39 10.03 -2.73
N ASP A 55 -10.44 9.39 -2.24
CA ASP A 55 -11.74 9.37 -2.91
C ASP A 55 -12.61 10.56 -2.52
N ASP A 56 -12.14 11.41 -1.65
CA ASP A 56 -12.88 12.60 -1.27
C ASP A 56 -12.58 13.75 -2.24
N PRO A 57 -13.45 14.71 -2.35
CA PRO A 57 -13.18 15.86 -3.22
C PRO A 57 -12.18 16.84 -2.62
N THR A 58 -11.91 16.76 -1.32
CA THR A 58 -10.97 17.67 -0.66
C THR A 58 -9.63 16.99 -0.47
N PRO A 59 -8.55 17.74 -0.41
CA PRO A 59 -7.23 17.15 -0.19
C PRO A 59 -7.09 16.61 1.24
N GLU A 60 -6.17 15.68 1.41
CA GLU A 60 -5.83 15.18 2.72
C GLU A 60 -4.31 15.06 2.81
N GLU A 61 -3.76 15.24 3.98
CA GLU A 61 -2.34 15.07 4.16
C GLU A 61 -2.10 13.81 4.99
N PHE A 62 -1.44 12.82 4.38
CA PHE A 62 -1.04 11.61 5.08
C PHE A 62 0.20 11.97 5.88
N GLU A 63 0.14 11.74 7.18
CA GLU A 63 1.26 12.10 8.04
C GLU A 63 1.53 11.06 9.11
N SER A 64 2.80 10.83 9.38
CA SER A 64 3.21 10.00 10.51
C SER A 64 4.51 10.57 11.06
N HIS A 65 4.47 10.98 12.32
CA HIS A 65 5.66 11.48 12.97
C HIS A 65 6.66 10.34 13.19
N GLU A 66 6.17 9.20 13.58
CA GLU A 66 7.02 8.04 13.84
C GLU A 66 7.73 7.54 12.60
N MET A 67 7.07 7.60 11.46
CA MET A 67 7.67 7.15 10.22
C MET A 67 8.32 8.29 9.43
N LYS A 68 8.17 9.51 9.92
CA LYS A 68 8.74 10.71 9.30
C LYS A 68 8.27 10.86 7.87
N VAL A 69 6.97 10.77 7.69
CA VAL A 69 6.34 10.89 6.38
C VAL A 69 5.28 11.98 6.41
N GLU A 70 5.22 12.74 5.34
CA GLU A 70 4.27 13.81 5.22
C GLU A 70 3.99 13.98 3.73
N LYS A 71 2.75 13.78 3.31
CA LYS A 71 2.41 13.84 1.89
C LYS A 71 0.97 14.30 1.69
N VAL A 72 0.79 15.36 0.90
CA VAL A 72 -0.53 15.84 0.56
C VAL A 72 -1.05 15.06 -0.64
N ILE A 73 -2.25 14.52 -0.50
CA ILE A 73 -2.92 13.78 -1.58
C ILE A 73 -4.10 14.64 -2.03
N PRO A 74 -4.05 15.17 -3.23
CA PRO A 74 -5.17 16.02 -3.70
C PRO A 74 -6.47 15.23 -3.74
N GLY A 75 -7.60 15.94 -3.71
CA GLY A 75 -8.88 15.29 -3.78
C GLY A 75 -9.06 14.54 -5.09
N LYS A 76 -9.77 13.43 -5.05
CA LYS A 76 -10.04 12.59 -6.22
C LYS A 76 -8.75 12.21 -6.94
N SER A 77 -7.70 11.95 -6.18
CA SER A 77 -6.39 11.64 -6.74
C SER A 77 -5.70 10.62 -5.87
N LYS A 78 -4.49 10.25 -6.23
CA LYS A 78 -3.71 9.32 -5.44
C LYS A 78 -2.25 9.76 -5.39
N GLY A 79 -1.56 9.30 -4.38
CA GLY A 79 -0.15 9.58 -4.23
C GLY A 79 0.54 8.36 -3.65
N VAL A 80 1.85 8.36 -3.71
CA VAL A 80 2.65 7.26 -3.21
C VAL A 80 3.48 7.72 -2.03
N VAL A 81 3.47 6.92 -0.97
CA VAL A 81 4.31 7.18 0.19
C VAL A 81 5.25 6.03 0.34
N ARG A 82 6.50 6.32 0.64
CA ARG A 82 7.50 5.27 0.86
C ARG A 82 7.89 5.28 2.31
N VAL A 83 7.81 4.11 2.94
CA VAL A 83 8.11 4.01 4.36
C VAL A 83 9.12 2.91 4.60
N GLY A 84 9.87 3.04 5.67
CA GLY A 84 10.83 2.03 6.07
C GLY A 84 12.22 2.26 5.53
N PRO A 85 13.10 1.36 5.89
CA PRO A 85 12.89 0.15 6.70
C PRO A 85 12.48 0.49 8.13
N LEU A 86 11.52 -0.23 8.67
CA LEU A 86 11.05 -0.01 10.02
C LEU A 86 11.30 -1.23 10.87
N LYS A 87 11.63 -1.03 12.12
CA LYS A 87 11.76 -2.14 13.06
C LYS A 87 10.35 -2.68 13.32
N PRO A 88 10.23 -3.93 13.76
CA PRO A 88 8.93 -4.45 14.13
C PRO A 88 8.25 -3.54 15.15
N GLY A 89 6.99 -3.25 14.93
CA GLY A 89 6.26 -2.37 15.83
C GLY A 89 5.02 -1.78 15.19
N ARG A 90 4.39 -0.90 15.94
CA ARG A 90 3.17 -0.24 15.51
C ARG A 90 3.46 1.25 15.31
N TYR A 91 3.04 1.76 14.18
CA TYR A 91 3.36 3.14 13.77
C TYR A 91 2.07 3.86 13.39
N PRO A 92 1.61 4.77 14.22
CA PRO A 92 0.36 5.49 13.90
C PRO A 92 0.55 6.47 12.75
N PHE A 93 -0.49 6.65 11.98
CA PHE A 93 -0.54 7.68 10.96
C PHE A 93 -1.90 8.36 11.02
N PHE A 94 -2.02 9.52 10.42
CA PHE A 94 -3.25 10.26 10.46
C PHE A 94 -3.36 11.19 9.26
N GLY A 95 -4.57 11.71 9.04
CA GLY A 95 -4.82 12.74 8.04
C GLY A 95 -4.81 14.07 8.74
N GLU A 96 -3.79 14.87 8.47
CA GLU A 96 -3.61 16.13 9.14
C GLU A 96 -4.81 17.07 8.97
N PHE A 97 -5.48 17.02 7.85
CA PHE A 97 -6.59 17.93 7.61
C PHE A 97 -7.89 17.48 8.27
N HIS A 98 -7.95 16.24 8.76
CA HIS A 98 -9.15 15.70 9.38
C HIS A 98 -8.77 14.73 10.50
N GLU A 99 -8.00 15.22 11.47
CA GLU A 99 -7.43 14.36 12.51
C GLU A 99 -8.44 13.61 13.36
N ALA A 100 -9.61 14.17 13.52
CA ALA A 100 -10.61 13.54 14.37
C ALA A 100 -11.06 12.19 13.82
N THR A 101 -11.04 12.00 12.53
CA THR A 101 -11.56 10.79 11.90
C THR A 101 -10.52 10.03 11.10
N ALA A 102 -9.56 10.74 10.50
CA ALA A 102 -8.57 10.11 9.63
C ALA A 102 -7.40 9.60 10.44
N LYS A 103 -7.50 8.35 10.90
CA LYS A 103 -6.45 7.74 11.73
C LYS A 103 -6.26 6.29 11.35
N GLY A 104 -5.04 5.81 11.50
CA GLY A 104 -4.75 4.42 11.27
C GLY A 104 -3.42 4.02 11.90
N THR A 105 -3.07 2.75 11.77
CA THR A 105 -1.83 2.22 12.31
C THR A 105 -1.20 1.30 11.27
N LEU A 106 0.09 1.48 11.08
CA LEU A 106 0.86 0.59 10.26
C LEU A 106 1.58 -0.38 11.20
N ILE A 107 1.53 -1.67 10.88
CA ILE A 107 2.16 -2.69 11.70
C ILE A 107 3.29 -3.31 10.89
N ALA A 108 4.51 -3.16 11.38
CA ALA A 108 5.68 -3.77 10.75
C ALA A 108 5.98 -5.06 11.50
N GLU A 109 6.03 -6.18 10.80
CA GLU A 109 6.25 -7.47 11.47
C GLU A 109 6.98 -8.50 10.60
#